data_609d0893a6b9f0c3c2dbc15966899be9
#
_entry.id   609d0893a6b9f0c3c2dbc15966899be9
#
_cell.length_a   1.000
_cell.length_b   1.000
_cell.length_c   1.000
_cell.angle_alpha   90.00
_cell.angle_beta   90.00
_cell.angle_gamma   90.00
#
_symmetry.space_group_name_H-M   'P 1'
#
loop_
_entity.id
_entity.type
_entity.pdbx_description
1 polymer ?
#
loop_
_entity_poly.entity_id
_entity_poly.type
_entity_poly.pdbx_seq_one_letter_code
_entity_poly.pdbx_strand_id
1 'polypeptide(L)'
;MDLNGFAVIYPSYLDANKTVKKGRRVSKDEAVPTPTVTDISYALQKLNIRHAVQPYKGYSRDITCQWENPGRVLVDVPSTMVVPEGTETQNPKKILMKELTNIIPSLAYRIERLKREAEESKIREEEERKQKESATAAEKAAAAAKKNASTSNKKKNKGKKKT
;
A
#
# COMPACT_ATOMS: atom_id res chain seq x y z
N MET A 1 5.65 15.19 -27.67
CA MET A 1 6.48 13.98 -27.49
C MET A 1 5.74 12.84 -28.11
N ASP A 2 6.35 12.20 -29.07
CA ASP A 2 5.78 11.00 -29.68
C ASP A 2 6.03 9.81 -28.76
N LEU A 3 4.96 9.18 -28.29
CA LEU A 3 5.02 8.05 -27.33
C LEU A 3 4.77 6.71 -28.05
N ASN A 4 4.81 6.72 -29.39
CA ASN A 4 4.68 5.51 -30.19
C ASN A 4 5.87 4.58 -29.93
N GLY A 5 5.61 3.32 -29.65
CA GLY A 5 6.65 2.33 -29.34
C GLY A 5 7.07 2.23 -27.87
N PHE A 6 6.60 3.12 -26.99
CA PHE A 6 6.91 3.01 -25.56
C PHE A 6 6.23 1.79 -24.91
N ALA A 7 6.98 1.06 -24.12
CA ALA A 7 6.45 -0.04 -23.33
C ALA A 7 5.75 0.48 -22.06
N VAL A 8 4.60 -0.09 -21.75
CA VAL A 8 3.83 0.30 -20.55
C VAL A 8 4.22 -0.55 -19.37
N ILE A 9 4.58 0.07 -18.25
CA ILE A 9 4.83 -0.59 -16.96
C ILE A 9 3.83 -0.06 -15.93
N TYR A 10 3.12 -0.98 -15.28
CA TYR A 10 2.24 -0.69 -14.15
C TYR A 10 2.91 -1.10 -12.83
N PRO A 11 2.67 -0.40 -11.73
CA PRO A 11 3.14 -0.81 -10.40
C PRO A 11 2.75 -2.24 -10.05
N SER A 12 1.52 -2.66 -10.40
CA SER A 12 1.03 -4.03 -10.19
C SER A 12 1.90 -5.13 -10.83
N TYR A 13 2.74 -4.79 -11.82
CA TYR A 13 3.65 -5.77 -12.44
C TYR A 13 4.78 -6.18 -11.52
N LEU A 14 5.21 -5.28 -10.63
CA LEU A 14 6.36 -5.42 -9.73
C LEU A 14 5.93 -5.74 -8.30
N ASP A 15 4.63 -5.70 -7.99
CA ASP A 15 4.10 -5.78 -6.63
C ASP A 15 4.07 -7.21 -6.10
N ALA A 16 4.77 -7.46 -4.99
CA ALA A 16 4.81 -8.73 -4.28
C ALA A 16 3.44 -9.13 -3.69
N ASN A 17 2.61 -8.14 -3.32
CA ASN A 17 1.29 -8.36 -2.71
C ASN A 17 0.22 -8.76 -3.75
N LYS A 18 0.50 -8.53 -5.03
CA LYS A 18 -0.43 -8.88 -6.12
C LYS A 18 -0.14 -10.28 -6.66
N THR A 19 -1.18 -10.98 -7.07
CA THR A 19 -1.04 -12.28 -7.74
C THR A 19 -0.73 -12.09 -9.23
N VAL A 20 -0.27 -13.15 -9.91
CA VAL A 20 -0.07 -13.14 -11.36
C VAL A 20 -1.36 -12.82 -12.11
N LYS A 21 -2.51 -13.29 -11.60
CA LYS A 21 -3.84 -12.97 -12.17
C LYS A 21 -4.16 -11.47 -12.06
N LYS A 22 -3.78 -10.81 -10.97
CA LYS A 22 -3.95 -9.37 -10.75
C LYS A 22 -2.88 -8.51 -11.44
N GLY A 23 -1.89 -9.10 -12.09
CA GLY A 23 -0.96 -8.42 -12.98
C GLY A 23 0.51 -8.60 -12.70
N ARG A 24 0.93 -9.22 -11.59
CA ARG A 24 2.36 -9.41 -11.30
C ARG A 24 3.07 -10.15 -12.45
N ARG A 25 4.21 -9.60 -12.89
CA ARG A 25 5.01 -10.09 -14.02
C ARG A 25 6.39 -10.59 -13.60
N VAL A 26 6.78 -10.35 -12.37
CA VAL A 26 8.06 -10.74 -11.76
C VAL A 26 7.81 -11.87 -10.76
N SER A 27 8.82 -12.70 -10.47
CA SER A 27 8.71 -13.74 -9.43
C SER A 27 8.38 -13.09 -8.08
N LYS A 28 7.78 -13.84 -7.15
CA LYS A 28 7.39 -13.29 -5.86
C LYS A 28 8.61 -12.85 -5.03
N ASP A 29 9.71 -13.60 -5.16
CA ASP A 29 10.95 -13.39 -4.41
C ASP A 29 11.72 -12.16 -4.89
N GLU A 30 11.61 -11.82 -6.18
CA GLU A 30 12.21 -10.63 -6.78
C GLU A 30 11.28 -9.40 -6.71
N ALA A 31 10.01 -9.59 -6.39
CA ALA A 31 9.01 -8.52 -6.39
C ALA A 31 9.15 -7.59 -5.19
N VAL A 32 8.75 -6.35 -5.37
CA VAL A 32 8.81 -5.29 -4.34
C VAL A 32 7.44 -5.12 -3.69
N PRO A 33 7.35 -5.03 -2.35
CA PRO A 33 6.06 -4.74 -1.70
C PRO A 33 5.61 -3.30 -2.01
N THR A 34 4.36 -3.12 -2.42
CA THR A 34 3.71 -1.82 -2.66
C THR A 34 4.57 -0.79 -3.43
N PRO A 35 5.03 -1.10 -4.66
CA PRO A 35 5.76 -0.15 -5.48
C PRO A 35 4.81 0.95 -5.98
N THR A 36 5.27 2.21 -6.04
CA THR A 36 4.51 3.33 -6.58
C THR A 36 5.01 3.73 -7.97
N VAL A 37 4.21 4.53 -8.68
CA VAL A 37 4.61 5.10 -9.96
C VAL A 37 5.86 5.99 -9.81
N THR A 38 5.96 6.71 -8.69
CA THR A 38 7.13 7.54 -8.35
C THR A 38 8.38 6.70 -8.13
N ASP A 39 8.28 5.55 -7.43
CA ASP A 39 9.40 4.64 -7.23
C ASP A 39 9.96 4.14 -8.57
N ILE A 40 9.07 3.78 -9.50
CA ILE A 40 9.45 3.34 -10.86
C ILE A 40 10.11 4.49 -11.62
N SER A 41 9.56 5.71 -11.54
CA SER A 41 10.12 6.88 -12.21
C SER A 41 11.53 7.19 -11.73
N TYR A 42 11.77 7.20 -10.40
CA TYR A 42 13.12 7.42 -9.85
C TYR A 42 14.11 6.32 -10.22
N ALA A 43 13.66 5.06 -10.24
CA ALA A 43 14.52 3.96 -10.69
C ALA A 43 14.92 4.10 -12.16
N LEU A 44 13.97 4.50 -13.03
CA LEU A 44 14.24 4.76 -14.45
C LEU A 44 15.15 5.97 -14.66
N GLN A 45 15.01 7.02 -13.84
CA GLN A 45 15.94 8.16 -13.85
C GLN A 45 17.36 7.73 -13.50
N LYS A 46 17.53 6.87 -12.48
CA LYS A 46 18.83 6.32 -12.10
C LYS A 46 19.46 5.49 -13.22
N LEU A 47 18.66 4.82 -14.04
CA LEU A 47 19.08 4.08 -15.22
C LEU A 47 19.27 4.95 -16.47
N ASN A 48 19.01 6.27 -16.40
CA ASN A 48 19.00 7.19 -17.55
C ASN A 48 18.07 6.77 -18.69
N ILE A 49 16.96 6.10 -18.39
CA ILE A 49 15.99 5.64 -19.38
C ILE A 49 14.90 6.69 -19.55
N ARG A 50 14.60 7.03 -20.80
CA ARG A 50 13.50 7.95 -21.15
C ARG A 50 12.15 7.34 -20.77
N HIS A 51 11.34 8.11 -20.04
CA HIS A 51 10.02 7.66 -19.63
C HIS A 51 9.04 8.81 -19.46
N ALA A 52 7.76 8.48 -19.50
CA ALA A 52 6.66 9.42 -19.23
C ALA A 52 5.72 8.81 -18.20
N VAL A 53 5.33 9.62 -17.19
CA VAL A 53 4.44 9.19 -16.10
C VAL A 53 3.01 9.58 -16.43
N GLN A 54 2.08 8.65 -16.27
CA GLN A 54 0.64 8.86 -16.39
C GLN A 54 -0.05 8.47 -15.07
N PRO A 55 -0.25 9.42 -14.14
CA PRO A 55 -0.67 9.12 -12.77
C PRO A 55 -2.09 8.58 -12.62
N TYR A 56 -2.98 8.87 -13.59
CA TYR A 56 -4.41 8.52 -13.46
C TYR A 56 -4.84 7.27 -14.26
N LYS A 57 -3.92 6.56 -14.88
CA LYS A 57 -4.22 5.38 -15.69
C LYS A 57 -4.01 4.09 -14.89
N GLY A 58 -5.08 3.57 -14.31
CA GLY A 58 -5.05 2.29 -13.58
C GLY A 58 -4.92 1.07 -14.48
N TYR A 59 -4.47 -0.04 -13.91
CA TYR A 59 -4.39 -1.33 -14.60
C TYR A 59 -5.75 -2.01 -14.65
N SER A 60 -6.26 -2.33 -15.84
CA SER A 60 -7.63 -2.80 -16.06
C SER A 60 -7.97 -4.14 -15.39
N ARG A 61 -6.99 -4.99 -15.13
CA ARG A 61 -7.20 -6.29 -14.44
C ARG A 61 -7.20 -6.19 -12.93
N ASP A 62 -6.76 -5.08 -12.37
CA ASP A 62 -6.74 -4.83 -10.94
C ASP A 62 -7.59 -3.60 -10.63
N ILE A 63 -8.86 -3.84 -10.28
CA ILE A 63 -9.81 -2.76 -9.97
C ILE A 63 -9.36 -1.96 -8.75
N THR A 64 -8.69 -2.61 -7.79
CA THR A 64 -8.22 -1.97 -6.56
C THR A 64 -7.07 -1.00 -6.80
N CYS A 65 -6.31 -1.17 -7.89
CA CYS A 65 -5.16 -0.31 -8.20
C CYS A 65 -5.54 1.17 -8.45
N GLN A 66 -6.78 1.46 -8.82
CA GLN A 66 -7.25 2.83 -9.01
C GLN A 66 -7.29 3.63 -7.70
N TRP A 67 -7.46 2.96 -6.58
CA TRP A 67 -7.57 3.56 -5.25
C TRP A 67 -6.27 3.43 -4.45
N GLU A 68 -5.62 2.27 -4.52
CA GLU A 68 -4.43 1.97 -3.75
C GLU A 68 -3.16 2.55 -4.38
N ASN A 69 -3.01 2.39 -5.70
CA ASN A 69 -1.78 2.73 -6.39
C ASN A 69 -2.03 3.02 -7.88
N PRO A 70 -2.68 4.15 -8.18
CA PRO A 70 -3.02 4.53 -9.56
C PRO A 70 -1.78 4.89 -10.36
N GLY A 71 -1.92 4.79 -11.67
CA GLY A 71 -0.94 5.27 -12.61
C GLY A 71 -0.18 4.17 -13.36
N ARG A 72 0.55 4.62 -14.38
CA ARG A 72 1.46 3.81 -15.21
C ARG A 72 2.63 4.63 -15.69
N VAL A 73 3.69 3.96 -16.06
CA VAL A 73 4.87 4.57 -16.66
C VAL A 73 5.04 4.03 -18.07
N LEU A 74 5.19 4.93 -19.03
CA LEU A 74 5.56 4.65 -20.40
C LEU A 74 7.07 4.73 -20.49
N VAL A 75 7.72 3.68 -20.97
CA VAL A 75 9.18 3.56 -20.95
C VAL A 75 9.68 3.31 -22.36
N ASP A 76 10.65 4.09 -22.78
CA ASP A 76 11.42 3.83 -23.99
C ASP A 76 12.44 2.73 -23.66
N VAL A 77 12.09 1.48 -24.01
CA VAL A 77 12.99 0.34 -23.76
C VAL A 77 14.09 0.35 -24.82
N PRO A 78 15.33 0.74 -24.47
CA PRO A 78 16.39 0.78 -25.45
C PRO A 78 16.65 -0.63 -25.98
N SER A 79 16.75 -0.75 -27.30
CA SER A 79 17.11 -1.99 -28.00
C SER A 79 18.52 -2.49 -27.62
N THR A 80 19.31 -1.62 -26.97
CA THR A 80 20.66 -1.84 -26.47
C THR A 80 20.74 -2.27 -25.02
N MET A 81 19.63 -2.62 -24.35
CA MET A 81 19.78 -3.35 -23.09
C MET A 81 20.53 -4.64 -23.41
N VAL A 82 21.81 -4.67 -23.01
CA VAL A 82 22.72 -5.80 -23.22
C VAL A 82 22.07 -7.03 -22.59
N VAL A 83 21.52 -7.86 -23.46
CA VAL A 83 21.09 -9.21 -23.06
C VAL A 83 22.38 -9.93 -22.66
N PRO A 84 22.51 -10.40 -21.42
CA PRO A 84 23.70 -11.18 -21.05
C PRO A 84 23.86 -12.33 -22.05
N GLU A 85 25.08 -12.51 -22.57
CA GLU A 85 25.39 -13.60 -23.50
C GLU A 85 24.87 -14.92 -22.95
N GLY A 86 24.04 -15.61 -23.70
CA GLY A 86 23.40 -16.88 -23.31
C GLY A 86 21.90 -16.85 -23.05
N THR A 87 21.22 -15.69 -23.09
CA THR A 87 19.77 -15.57 -22.89
C THR A 87 19.06 -14.97 -24.13
N GLU A 88 19.27 -15.54 -25.28
CA GLU A 88 18.73 -15.05 -26.58
C GLU A 88 17.20 -14.91 -26.66
N THR A 89 16.46 -15.33 -25.65
CA THR A 89 14.99 -15.36 -25.66
C THR A 89 14.31 -14.46 -24.63
N GLN A 90 15.03 -13.65 -23.86
CA GLN A 90 14.39 -12.80 -22.87
C GLN A 90 13.93 -11.48 -23.45
N ASN A 91 12.62 -11.23 -23.35
CA ASN A 91 12.00 -9.95 -23.72
C ASN A 91 12.67 -8.80 -22.93
N PRO A 92 13.21 -7.75 -23.61
CA PRO A 92 13.93 -6.65 -22.97
C PRO A 92 13.10 -5.94 -21.89
N LYS A 93 11.80 -5.90 -22.04
CA LYS A 93 10.89 -5.41 -21.00
C LYS A 93 10.95 -6.25 -19.71
N LYS A 94 11.14 -7.56 -19.80
CA LYS A 94 11.23 -8.44 -18.62
C LYS A 94 12.55 -8.23 -17.88
N ILE A 95 13.64 -8.02 -18.63
CA ILE A 95 14.95 -7.69 -18.07
C ILE A 95 14.86 -6.35 -17.32
N LEU A 96 14.29 -5.33 -17.95
CA LEU A 96 14.09 -4.03 -17.33
C LEU A 96 13.27 -4.13 -16.03
N MET A 97 12.19 -4.92 -16.03
CA MET A 97 11.39 -5.10 -14.80
C MET A 97 12.20 -5.74 -13.67
N LYS A 98 13.09 -6.69 -13.96
CA LYS A 98 13.99 -7.28 -12.96
C LYS A 98 15.01 -6.27 -12.44
N GLU A 99 15.61 -5.44 -13.29
CA GLU A 99 16.49 -4.38 -12.86
C GLU A 99 15.80 -3.35 -11.98
N LEU A 100 14.57 -2.96 -12.35
CA LEU A 100 13.76 -2.06 -11.53
C LEU A 100 13.51 -2.64 -10.14
N THR A 101 13.18 -3.94 -10.03
CA THR A 101 12.97 -4.56 -8.71
C THR A 101 14.22 -4.60 -7.84
N ASN A 102 15.40 -4.65 -8.43
CA ASN A 102 16.66 -4.57 -7.69
C ASN A 102 17.00 -3.14 -7.21
N ILE A 103 16.64 -2.13 -8.01
CA ILE A 103 16.96 -0.73 -7.72
C ILE A 103 15.97 -0.10 -6.76
N ILE A 104 14.68 -0.37 -6.91
CA ILE A 104 13.61 0.27 -6.13
C ILE A 104 13.82 0.17 -4.61
N PRO A 105 14.21 -0.98 -4.01
CA PRO A 105 14.44 -1.07 -2.58
C PRO A 105 15.55 -0.16 -2.05
N SER A 106 16.55 0.15 -2.89
CA SER A 106 17.71 0.99 -2.54
C SER A 106 17.46 2.50 -2.68
N LEU A 107 16.28 2.93 -3.12
CA LEU A 107 15.95 4.34 -3.30
C LEU A 107 15.78 5.03 -1.94
N ALA A 108 16.58 6.08 -1.67
CA ALA A 108 16.51 6.85 -0.43
C ALA A 108 15.10 7.42 -0.19
N TYR A 109 14.48 8.00 -1.22
CA TYR A 109 13.11 8.51 -1.15
C TYR A 109 12.09 7.46 -0.69
N ARG A 110 12.20 6.23 -1.20
CA ARG A 110 11.33 5.12 -0.80
C ARG A 110 11.53 4.74 0.66
N ILE A 111 12.78 4.65 1.10
CA ILE A 111 13.12 4.30 2.49
C ILE A 111 12.55 5.35 3.44
N GLU A 112 12.68 6.63 3.13
CA GLU A 112 12.13 7.72 3.94
C GLU A 112 10.60 7.71 3.95
N ARG A 113 9.96 7.50 2.80
CA ARG A 113 8.50 7.36 2.71
C ARG A 113 7.99 6.21 3.57
N LEU A 114 8.59 5.03 3.47
CA LEU A 114 8.18 3.85 4.26
C LEU A 114 8.38 4.05 5.76
N LYS A 115 9.42 4.76 6.18
CA LYS A 115 9.62 5.13 7.59
C LYS A 115 8.50 6.03 8.08
N ARG A 116 8.16 7.08 7.33
CA ARG A 116 7.08 7.99 7.67
C ARG A 116 5.72 7.28 7.73
N GLU A 117 5.39 6.45 6.75
CA GLU A 117 4.16 5.64 6.75
C GLU A 117 4.08 4.69 7.95
N ALA A 118 5.21 4.10 8.35
CA ALA A 118 5.28 3.25 9.53
C ALA A 118 5.10 4.02 10.85
N GLU A 119 5.61 5.25 10.94
CA GLU A 119 5.40 6.12 12.10
C GLU A 119 3.95 6.59 12.19
N GLU A 120 3.36 7.02 11.08
CA GLU A 120 1.94 7.43 11.01
C GLU A 120 1.00 6.27 11.38
N SER A 121 1.31 5.04 10.93
CA SER A 121 0.51 3.86 11.29
C SER A 121 0.56 3.56 12.78
N LYS A 122 1.72 3.68 13.42
CA LYS A 122 1.87 3.50 14.87
C LYS A 122 1.09 4.53 15.68
N ILE A 123 1.14 5.80 15.28
CA ILE A 123 0.40 6.88 15.93
C ILE A 123 -1.10 6.60 15.83
N ARG A 124 -1.60 6.22 14.65
CA ARG A 124 -3.01 5.89 14.45
C ARG A 124 -3.47 4.69 15.27
N GLU A 125 -2.67 3.62 15.34
CA GLU A 125 -2.96 2.45 16.18
C GLU A 125 -3.03 2.81 17.67
N GLU A 126 -2.13 3.69 18.13
CA GLU A 126 -2.13 4.16 19.52
C GLU A 126 -3.35 5.02 19.84
N GLU A 127 -3.75 5.90 18.92
CA GLU A 127 -4.97 6.71 19.05
C GLU A 127 -6.23 5.83 19.06
N GLU A 128 -6.33 4.84 18.17
CA GLU A 128 -7.45 3.88 18.18
C GLU A 128 -7.51 3.09 19.49
N ARG A 129 -6.36 2.67 20.03
CA ARG A 129 -6.31 1.99 21.31
C ARG A 129 -6.81 2.88 22.43
N LYS A 130 -6.36 4.15 22.49
CA LYS A 130 -6.82 5.13 23.49
C LYS A 130 -8.32 5.39 23.40
N GLN A 131 -8.85 5.50 22.16
CA GLN A 131 -10.28 5.69 21.94
C GLN A 131 -11.10 4.46 22.41
N LYS A 132 -10.63 3.24 22.11
CA LYS A 132 -11.27 2.00 22.59
C LYS A 132 -11.23 1.88 24.11
N GLU A 133 -10.12 2.22 24.75
CA GLU A 133 -9.99 2.23 26.21
C GLU A 133 -10.94 3.25 26.86
N SER A 134 -11.03 4.45 26.30
CA SER A 134 -11.96 5.49 26.80
C SER A 134 -13.42 5.09 26.61
N ALA A 135 -13.78 4.48 25.49
CA ALA A 135 -15.13 4.00 25.23
C ALA A 135 -15.52 2.87 26.19
N THR A 136 -14.62 1.91 26.45
CA THR A 136 -14.87 0.82 27.40
C THR A 136 -14.97 1.32 28.84
N ALA A 137 -14.18 2.33 29.21
CA ALA A 137 -14.28 2.97 30.53
C ALA A 137 -15.61 3.71 30.71
N ALA A 138 -16.07 4.44 29.68
CA ALA A 138 -17.36 5.13 29.71
C ALA A 138 -18.53 4.14 29.79
N GLU A 139 -18.48 3.02 29.08
CA GLU A 139 -19.51 1.98 29.12
C GLU A 139 -19.56 1.31 30.52
N LYS A 140 -18.42 1.01 31.13
CA LYS A 140 -18.35 0.48 32.49
C LYS A 140 -18.90 1.48 33.51
N ALA A 141 -18.60 2.77 33.39
CA ALA A 141 -19.13 3.82 34.24
C ALA A 141 -20.67 3.94 34.08
N ALA A 142 -21.19 3.90 32.87
CA ALA A 142 -22.63 3.93 32.64
C ALA A 142 -23.35 2.68 33.17
N ALA A 143 -22.73 1.50 33.09
CA ALA A 143 -23.28 0.27 33.66
C ALA A 143 -23.28 0.29 35.19
N ALA A 144 -22.26 0.86 35.84
CA ALA A 144 -22.19 1.06 37.29
C ALA A 144 -23.25 2.06 37.78
N ALA A 145 -23.47 3.16 37.04
CA ALA A 145 -24.52 4.14 37.35
C ALA A 145 -25.93 3.53 37.31
N LYS A 146 -26.21 2.68 36.30
CA LYS A 146 -27.49 1.97 36.20
C LYS A 146 -27.72 0.97 37.33
N LYS A 147 -26.66 0.27 37.79
CA LYS A 147 -26.77 -0.63 38.98
C LYS A 147 -27.07 0.13 40.24
N ASN A 148 -26.47 1.30 40.49
CA ASN A 148 -26.73 2.12 41.69
C ASN A 148 -28.12 2.74 41.67
N ALA A 149 -28.66 3.12 40.52
CA ALA A 149 -30.04 3.62 40.41
C ALA A 149 -31.08 2.53 40.70
N SER A 150 -30.83 1.28 40.32
CA SER A 150 -31.76 0.17 40.59
C SER A 150 -31.78 -0.26 42.07
N THR A 151 -30.67 -0.11 42.81
CA THR A 151 -30.59 -0.42 44.26
C THR A 151 -31.24 0.65 45.12
N SER A 152 -31.21 1.94 44.74
CA SER A 152 -31.86 3.03 45.47
C SER A 152 -33.40 2.95 45.39
N ASN A 153 -33.96 2.48 44.27
CA ASN A 153 -35.39 2.34 44.08
C ASN A 153 -35.97 1.12 44.87
N LYS A 154 -35.17 0.09 45.11
CA LYS A 154 -35.57 -1.10 45.87
C LYS A 154 -35.66 -0.81 47.37
N LYS A 155 -34.87 0.17 47.91
CA LYS A 155 -34.93 0.63 49.30
C LYS A 155 -36.15 1.53 49.58
N LYS A 156 -36.63 2.36 48.64
CA LYS A 156 -37.82 3.21 48.82
C LYS A 156 -39.12 2.41 48.84
N ASN A 157 -39.19 1.26 48.20
CA ASN A 157 -40.43 0.45 48.17
C ASN A 157 -40.59 -0.50 49.39
N LYS A 158 -39.50 -0.72 50.20
CA LYS A 158 -39.60 -1.53 51.42
C LYS A 158 -40.05 -0.74 52.64
N GLY A 159 -40.03 0.61 52.56
CA GLY A 159 -40.50 1.50 53.66
C GLY A 159 -42.00 1.82 53.67
N LYS A 160 -42.75 1.45 52.63
CA LYS A 160 -44.21 1.76 52.49
C LYS A 160 -45.13 0.57 52.82
N LYS A 161 -44.64 -0.51 53.35
CA LYS A 161 -45.48 -1.70 53.76
C LYS A 161 -45.43 -2.01 55.26
N LYS A 162 -45.28 -1.01 56.12
CA LYS A 162 -45.47 -1.13 57.58
C LYS A 162 -46.18 0.13 58.06
N THR A 163 -47.48 0.23 57.80
CA THR A 163 -48.47 0.92 58.59
C THR A 163 -49.81 0.32 58.18
#